data_8ae74d2a995c13407047a020baf6c9ae
#
_entry.id   8ae74d2a995c13407047a020baf6c9ae
#
_cell.length_a   1.000
_cell.length_b   1.000
_cell.length_c   1.000
_cell.angle_alpha   90.00
_cell.angle_beta   90.00
_cell.angle_gamma   90.00
#
_symmetry.space_group_name_H-M   'P 1'
#
loop_
_entity.id
_entity.type
_entity.pdbx_description
1 polymer ?
#
loop_
_entity_poly.entity_id
_entity_poly.type
_entity_poly.pdbx_seq_one_letter_code
_entity_poly.pdbx_strand_id
1 'polypeptide(L)'
;QGYSSAASDVYKRQILGPVMVGPSSSHTAGAVRIGWMTQKLLGEQPVEAKILMYGSFAATGKGHGTDRGLVAGLLGMRPDDERIPDSFEIARKMGLSYSFGIANLTSAHPNSVVLEVKGKSGRTLEVQACSLGGGRIMINRLDGLDVNCSCEIPTLIVHNLDQPGHVAEVTSMLAHKSVNIANMSLYRDKRGGSAVMVVEMDQPLPKESLEWLEHLEGIVKVTYINVTEGEEDDVL
;
A
#
# COMPACT_ATOMS: atom_id res chain seq x y z
N GLN A 1 39.75 -3.40 8.60
CA GLN A 1 38.39 -3.54 9.11
C GLN A 1 37.43 -3.23 7.98
N GLY A 2 36.78 -4.27 7.45
CA GLY A 2 35.79 -4.09 6.41
C GLY A 2 34.51 -3.50 6.99
N TYR A 3 34.10 -2.34 6.51
CA TYR A 3 32.75 -1.81 6.75
C TYR A 3 31.75 -2.76 6.09
N SER A 4 30.72 -3.12 6.84
CA SER A 4 29.63 -4.00 6.38
C SER A 4 29.04 -3.46 5.08
N SER A 5 28.94 -4.30 4.05
CA SER A 5 28.33 -3.98 2.76
C SER A 5 26.91 -3.42 2.90
N ALA A 6 26.14 -3.89 3.88
CA ALA A 6 24.80 -3.43 4.18
C ALA A 6 24.73 -1.93 4.56
N ALA A 7 25.68 -1.42 5.36
CA ALA A 7 25.71 0.01 5.72
C ALA A 7 26.04 0.89 4.48
N SER A 8 26.90 0.42 3.61
CA SER A 8 27.24 1.08 2.33
C SER A 8 26.04 1.14 1.39
N ASP A 9 25.21 0.11 1.34
CA ASP A 9 24.04 0.05 0.45
C ASP A 9 22.90 0.93 0.95
N VAL A 10 22.67 0.99 2.26
CA VAL A 10 21.69 1.93 2.85
C VAL A 10 22.09 3.37 2.57
N TYR A 11 23.39 3.71 2.73
CA TYR A 11 23.89 5.06 2.46
C TYR A 11 23.77 5.45 0.97
N LYS A 12 24.07 4.51 0.05
CA LYS A 12 23.90 4.73 -1.38
C LYS A 12 22.42 4.96 -1.77
N ARG A 13 21.50 4.19 -1.21
CA ARG A 13 20.06 4.36 -1.45
C ARG A 13 19.54 5.73 -1.00
N GLN A 14 20.06 6.27 0.10
CA GLN A 14 19.70 7.61 0.59
C GLN A 14 20.22 8.75 -0.30
N ILE A 15 21.37 8.57 -0.95
CA ILE A 15 21.99 9.60 -1.79
C ILE A 15 21.55 9.49 -3.26
N LEU A 16 21.42 8.27 -3.79
CA LEU A 16 21.15 8.03 -5.22
C LEU A 16 19.67 7.83 -5.55
N GLY A 17 18.81 7.76 -4.53
CA GLY A 17 17.39 7.43 -4.68
C GLY A 17 17.14 5.91 -4.83
N PRO A 18 15.89 5.50 -4.98
CA PRO A 18 15.52 4.09 -5.09
C PRO A 18 16.06 3.49 -6.40
N VAL A 19 16.46 2.21 -6.36
CA VAL A 19 16.68 1.43 -7.59
C VAL A 19 15.31 1.29 -8.26
N MET A 20 15.22 1.67 -9.54
CA MET A 20 13.96 1.73 -10.24
C MET A 20 14.13 1.56 -11.75
N VAL A 21 13.09 1.04 -12.39
CA VAL A 21 12.95 1.01 -13.84
C VAL A 21 12.00 2.16 -14.24
N GLY A 22 12.46 2.99 -15.20
CA GLY A 22 11.68 4.12 -15.73
C GLY A 22 12.27 5.49 -15.41
N PRO A 23 11.74 6.55 -16.03
CA PRO A 23 12.39 7.87 -16.07
C PRO A 23 12.13 8.75 -14.83
N SER A 24 11.22 8.38 -13.93
CA SER A 24 10.76 9.25 -12.85
C SER A 24 10.52 8.54 -11.54
N SER A 25 11.19 8.98 -10.47
CA SER A 25 11.00 8.43 -9.13
C SER A 25 9.60 8.73 -8.54
N SER A 26 8.94 9.80 -8.98
CA SER A 26 7.59 10.12 -8.53
C SER A 26 6.51 9.52 -9.44
N HIS A 27 6.68 9.59 -10.76
CA HIS A 27 5.67 9.15 -11.73
C HIS A 27 5.76 7.66 -12.05
N THR A 28 6.95 7.06 -12.07
CA THR A 28 7.10 5.62 -12.32
C THR A 28 7.21 4.85 -11.03
N ALA A 29 8.28 5.02 -10.25
CA ALA A 29 8.51 4.23 -9.03
C ALA A 29 7.41 4.45 -7.98
N GLY A 30 6.97 5.70 -7.78
CA GLY A 30 5.86 6.01 -6.88
C GLY A 30 4.53 5.39 -7.33
N ALA A 31 4.24 5.38 -8.64
CA ALA A 31 3.05 4.75 -9.19
C ALA A 31 3.08 3.22 -9.01
N VAL A 32 4.21 2.57 -9.31
CA VAL A 32 4.40 1.13 -9.06
C VAL A 32 4.14 0.81 -7.59
N ARG A 33 4.75 1.59 -6.68
CA ARG A 33 4.58 1.36 -5.25
C ARG A 33 3.14 1.54 -4.78
N ILE A 34 2.40 2.51 -5.31
CA ILE A 34 0.97 2.69 -5.01
C ILE A 34 0.17 1.45 -5.48
N GLY A 35 0.37 0.98 -6.70
CA GLY A 35 -0.29 -0.21 -7.21
C GLY A 35 0.04 -1.45 -6.40
N TRP A 36 1.33 -1.65 -6.06
CA TRP A 36 1.80 -2.77 -5.25
C TRP A 36 1.20 -2.76 -3.83
N MET A 37 1.19 -1.60 -3.15
CA MET A 37 0.54 -1.49 -1.84
C MET A 37 -0.97 -1.74 -1.94
N THR A 38 -1.63 -1.29 -3.00
CA THR A 38 -3.05 -1.57 -3.22
C THR A 38 -3.31 -3.07 -3.38
N GLN A 39 -2.46 -3.79 -4.10
CA GLN A 39 -2.54 -5.25 -4.23
C GLN A 39 -2.33 -5.95 -2.88
N LYS A 40 -1.33 -5.53 -2.10
CA LYS A 40 -1.09 -6.05 -0.74
C LYS A 40 -2.28 -5.78 0.20
N LEU A 41 -2.88 -4.59 0.16
CA LEU A 41 -4.06 -4.22 0.94
C LEU A 41 -5.30 -5.03 0.53
N LEU A 42 -5.45 -5.36 -0.75
CA LEU A 42 -6.51 -6.24 -1.23
C LEU A 42 -6.32 -7.67 -0.70
N GLY A 43 -5.07 -8.12 -0.54
CA GLY A 43 -4.70 -9.43 -0.02
C GLY A 43 -4.79 -10.57 -1.04
N GLU A 44 -5.05 -10.24 -2.30
CA GLU A 44 -5.13 -11.20 -3.42
C GLU A 44 -4.84 -10.50 -4.75
N GLN A 45 -4.67 -11.27 -5.81
CA GLN A 45 -4.48 -10.71 -7.15
C GLN A 45 -5.77 -10.03 -7.62
N PRO A 46 -5.73 -8.73 -8.00
CA PRO A 46 -6.89 -8.07 -8.57
C PRO A 46 -7.21 -8.62 -9.97
N VAL A 47 -8.50 -8.75 -10.27
CA VAL A 47 -9.03 -9.13 -11.58
C VAL A 47 -9.68 -7.95 -12.31
N GLU A 48 -10.05 -6.92 -11.56
CA GLU A 48 -10.62 -5.68 -12.10
C GLU A 48 -10.04 -4.48 -11.37
N ALA A 49 -9.71 -3.42 -12.13
CA ALA A 49 -9.21 -2.18 -11.56
C ALA A 49 -9.72 -0.95 -12.33
N LYS A 50 -10.25 0.03 -11.60
CA LYS A 50 -10.56 1.36 -12.12
C LYS A 50 -9.53 2.32 -11.53
N ILE A 51 -8.77 2.98 -12.39
CA ILE A 51 -7.62 3.80 -12.05
C ILE A 51 -7.95 5.26 -12.39
N LEU A 52 -8.23 6.05 -11.37
CA LEU A 52 -8.62 7.46 -11.54
C LEU A 52 -7.46 8.36 -11.12
N MET A 53 -6.77 8.92 -12.10
CA MET A 53 -5.60 9.77 -11.88
C MET A 53 -5.99 11.24 -11.66
N TYR A 54 -5.22 11.96 -10.85
CA TYR A 54 -5.42 13.37 -10.54
C TYR A 54 -4.16 14.19 -10.81
N GLY A 55 -4.34 15.47 -11.13
CA GLY A 55 -3.28 16.47 -11.24
C GLY A 55 -2.18 16.08 -12.23
N SER A 56 -0.92 16.04 -11.80
CA SER A 56 0.22 15.71 -12.66
C SER A 56 0.18 14.26 -13.15
N PHE A 57 -0.32 13.32 -12.34
CA PHE A 57 -0.52 11.93 -12.77
C PHE A 57 -1.48 11.84 -13.97
N ALA A 58 -2.54 12.64 -13.99
CA ALA A 58 -3.47 12.69 -15.11
C ALA A 58 -2.87 13.42 -16.33
N ALA A 59 -2.17 14.52 -16.10
CA ALA A 59 -1.67 15.39 -17.17
C ALA A 59 -0.47 14.78 -17.93
N THR A 60 0.43 14.09 -17.23
CA THR A 60 1.71 13.59 -17.76
C THR A 60 1.89 12.09 -17.69
N GLY A 61 0.90 11.36 -17.19
CA GLY A 61 1.00 9.94 -16.83
C GLY A 61 1.49 9.04 -17.97
N LYS A 62 1.00 9.23 -19.17
CA LYS A 62 1.42 8.46 -20.35
C LYS A 62 2.88 8.70 -20.74
N GLY A 63 3.37 9.93 -20.64
CA GLY A 63 4.74 10.30 -21.01
C GLY A 63 5.79 9.82 -20.00
N HIS A 64 5.40 9.68 -18.74
CA HIS A 64 6.30 9.30 -17.64
C HIS A 64 6.06 7.88 -17.11
N GLY A 65 5.21 7.09 -17.78
CA GLY A 65 4.96 5.69 -17.43
C GLY A 65 4.15 5.49 -16.14
N THR A 66 3.40 6.50 -15.68
CA THR A 66 2.55 6.38 -14.49
C THR A 66 1.48 5.31 -14.67
N ASP A 67 0.84 5.26 -15.84
CA ASP A 67 -0.18 4.28 -16.21
C ASP A 67 0.38 2.85 -16.15
N ARG A 68 1.56 2.62 -16.76
CA ARG A 68 2.25 1.33 -16.70
C ARG A 68 2.70 0.98 -15.29
N GLY A 69 3.20 1.95 -14.56
CA GLY A 69 3.63 1.78 -13.17
C GLY A 69 2.48 1.34 -12.25
N LEU A 70 1.31 1.99 -12.34
CA LEU A 70 0.14 1.62 -11.54
C LEU A 70 -0.31 0.19 -11.84
N VAL A 71 -0.39 -0.19 -13.13
CA VAL A 71 -0.76 -1.55 -13.53
C VAL A 71 0.31 -2.56 -13.11
N ALA A 72 1.60 -2.26 -13.30
CA ALA A 72 2.70 -3.12 -12.86
C ALA A 72 2.63 -3.42 -11.35
N GLY A 73 2.40 -2.38 -10.55
CA GLY A 73 2.23 -2.55 -9.11
C GLY A 73 1.02 -3.42 -8.75
N LEU A 74 -0.13 -3.25 -9.42
CA LEU A 74 -1.30 -4.10 -9.22
C LEU A 74 -1.05 -5.57 -9.60
N LEU A 75 -0.07 -5.84 -10.45
CA LEU A 75 0.41 -7.19 -10.78
C LEU A 75 1.45 -7.74 -9.78
N GLY A 76 1.78 -6.98 -8.72
CA GLY A 76 2.75 -7.37 -7.71
C GLY A 76 4.20 -7.00 -8.04
N MET A 77 4.46 -6.26 -9.13
CA MET A 77 5.81 -5.82 -9.48
C MET A 77 6.31 -4.74 -8.53
N ARG A 78 7.62 -4.75 -8.25
CA ARG A 78 8.33 -3.72 -7.49
C ARG A 78 8.89 -2.64 -8.42
N PRO A 79 9.33 -1.48 -7.89
CA PRO A 79 9.85 -0.38 -8.72
C PRO A 79 11.09 -0.71 -9.56
N ASP A 80 11.85 -1.73 -9.19
CA ASP A 80 13.06 -2.24 -9.86
C ASP A 80 12.79 -3.39 -10.85
N ASP A 81 11.52 -3.79 -11.03
CA ASP A 81 11.15 -4.89 -11.92
C ASP A 81 11.29 -4.48 -13.40
N GLU A 82 12.14 -5.20 -14.14
CA GLU A 82 12.40 -4.93 -15.55
C GLU A 82 11.16 -5.14 -16.45
N ARG A 83 10.14 -5.85 -15.98
CA ARG A 83 8.89 -6.12 -16.70
C ARG A 83 7.89 -4.97 -16.69
N ILE A 84 8.14 -3.88 -15.95
CA ILE A 84 7.25 -2.71 -15.87
C ILE A 84 6.83 -2.18 -17.25
N PRO A 85 7.73 -2.04 -18.25
CA PRO A 85 7.35 -1.59 -19.59
C PRO A 85 6.29 -2.48 -20.28
N ASP A 86 6.26 -3.77 -19.94
CA ASP A 86 5.39 -4.78 -20.53
C ASP A 86 4.13 -5.05 -19.68
N SER A 87 3.91 -4.26 -18.63
CA SER A 87 2.84 -4.47 -17.63
C SER A 87 1.44 -4.62 -18.25
N PHE A 88 1.13 -3.91 -19.32
CA PHE A 88 -0.17 -4.01 -19.99
C PHE A 88 -0.38 -5.36 -20.69
N GLU A 89 0.67 -5.90 -21.31
CA GLU A 89 0.62 -7.22 -21.93
C GLU A 89 0.50 -8.31 -20.86
N ILE A 90 1.25 -8.18 -19.78
CA ILE A 90 1.22 -9.11 -18.66
C ILE A 90 -0.15 -9.07 -17.97
N ALA A 91 -0.74 -7.87 -17.76
CA ALA A 91 -2.09 -7.72 -17.22
C ALA A 91 -3.13 -8.48 -18.05
N ARG A 92 -3.06 -8.35 -19.37
CA ARG A 92 -3.94 -9.09 -20.27
C ARG A 92 -3.77 -10.60 -20.14
N LYS A 93 -2.53 -11.10 -20.07
CA LYS A 93 -2.23 -12.53 -19.89
C LYS A 93 -2.71 -13.06 -18.53
N MET A 94 -2.62 -12.25 -17.47
CA MET A 94 -3.06 -12.60 -16.13
C MET A 94 -4.56 -12.39 -15.90
N GLY A 95 -5.28 -11.83 -16.89
CA GLY A 95 -6.73 -11.62 -16.81
C GLY A 95 -7.14 -10.42 -15.94
N LEU A 96 -6.23 -9.44 -15.71
CA LEU A 96 -6.57 -8.17 -15.07
C LEU A 96 -7.23 -7.24 -16.10
N SER A 97 -8.52 -6.96 -15.91
CA SER A 97 -9.25 -5.91 -16.63
C SER A 97 -9.04 -4.57 -15.93
N TYR A 98 -8.68 -3.52 -16.67
CA TYR A 98 -8.50 -2.21 -16.07
C TYR A 98 -8.97 -1.09 -16.98
N SER A 99 -9.33 0.03 -16.36
CA SER A 99 -9.70 1.28 -17.05
C SER A 99 -9.03 2.48 -16.40
N PHE A 100 -8.75 3.50 -17.23
CA PHE A 100 -8.21 4.77 -16.75
C PHE A 100 -9.25 5.87 -16.85
N GLY A 101 -9.25 6.77 -15.86
CA GLY A 101 -10.08 7.96 -15.81
C GLY A 101 -9.38 9.10 -15.07
N ILE A 102 -10.11 10.17 -14.87
CA ILE A 102 -9.67 11.35 -14.14
C ILE A 102 -10.47 11.42 -12.84
N ALA A 103 -9.75 11.53 -11.71
CA ALA A 103 -10.37 11.79 -10.42
C ALA A 103 -10.71 13.27 -10.26
N ASN A 104 -11.82 13.58 -9.62
CA ASN A 104 -12.15 14.93 -9.19
C ASN A 104 -11.92 15.01 -7.67
N LEU A 105 -10.71 15.41 -7.26
CA LEU A 105 -10.30 15.51 -5.87
C LEU A 105 -10.14 16.97 -5.47
N THR A 106 -10.55 17.30 -4.25
CA THR A 106 -10.38 18.64 -3.67
C THR A 106 -9.15 18.64 -2.78
N SER A 107 -8.23 19.58 -2.99
CA SER A 107 -7.02 19.80 -2.17
C SER A 107 -6.10 18.57 -2.04
N ALA A 108 -6.08 17.68 -3.05
CA ALA A 108 -5.21 16.52 -3.08
C ALA A 108 -3.81 16.87 -3.63
N HIS A 109 -2.82 16.03 -3.29
CA HIS A 109 -1.48 16.14 -3.87
C HIS A 109 -1.52 15.96 -5.40
N PRO A 110 -0.74 16.72 -6.21
CA PRO A 110 -0.79 16.61 -7.68
C PRO A 110 -0.53 15.21 -8.25
N ASN A 111 0.25 14.39 -7.55
CA ASN A 111 0.54 13.01 -7.94
C ASN A 111 -0.38 12.02 -7.23
N SER A 112 -1.69 12.28 -7.21
CA SER A 112 -2.68 11.40 -6.57
C SER A 112 -3.38 10.50 -7.56
N VAL A 113 -3.86 9.38 -7.05
CA VAL A 113 -4.69 8.41 -7.76
C VAL A 113 -5.72 7.81 -6.81
N VAL A 114 -6.90 7.47 -7.33
CA VAL A 114 -7.89 6.62 -6.70
C VAL A 114 -7.90 5.29 -7.45
N LEU A 115 -7.72 4.20 -6.74
CA LEU A 115 -7.76 2.83 -7.24
C LEU A 115 -8.98 2.14 -6.64
N GLU A 116 -9.95 1.80 -7.48
CA GLU A 116 -11.06 0.91 -7.12
C GLU A 116 -10.73 -0.47 -7.69
N VAL A 117 -10.45 -1.44 -6.84
CA VAL A 117 -9.99 -2.77 -7.25
C VAL A 117 -10.90 -3.87 -6.74
N LYS A 118 -10.98 -4.96 -7.53
CA LYS A 118 -11.73 -6.16 -7.17
C LYS A 118 -10.85 -7.39 -7.36
N GLY A 119 -10.81 -8.22 -6.34
CA GLY A 119 -10.09 -9.48 -6.33
C GLY A 119 -10.92 -10.65 -6.88
N LYS A 120 -10.26 -11.77 -7.10
CA LYS A 120 -10.87 -13.01 -7.63
C LYS A 120 -11.94 -13.56 -6.69
N SER A 121 -11.81 -13.39 -5.38
CA SER A 121 -12.81 -13.80 -4.39
C SER A 121 -14.08 -12.93 -4.41
N GLY A 122 -14.07 -11.80 -5.14
CA GLY A 122 -15.11 -10.79 -5.14
C GLY A 122 -14.87 -9.67 -4.10
N ARG A 123 -13.78 -9.74 -3.32
CA ARG A 123 -13.37 -8.68 -2.39
C ARG A 123 -13.09 -7.40 -3.16
N THR A 124 -13.57 -6.28 -2.65
CA THR A 124 -13.33 -4.94 -3.22
C THR A 124 -12.52 -4.09 -2.26
N LEU A 125 -11.82 -3.12 -2.81
CA LEU A 125 -11.06 -2.14 -2.04
C LEU A 125 -10.97 -0.83 -2.82
N GLU A 126 -11.20 0.30 -2.15
CA GLU A 126 -10.91 1.64 -2.66
C GLU A 126 -9.70 2.23 -1.92
N VAL A 127 -8.70 2.64 -2.67
CA VAL A 127 -7.49 3.29 -2.15
C VAL A 127 -7.29 4.64 -2.82
N GLN A 128 -7.23 5.72 -2.05
CA GLN A 128 -6.69 6.99 -2.52
C GLN A 128 -5.28 7.15 -1.97
N ALA A 129 -4.31 7.34 -2.86
CA ALA A 129 -2.91 7.50 -2.49
C ALA A 129 -2.23 8.57 -3.34
N CYS A 130 -1.09 9.06 -2.87
CA CYS A 130 -0.24 9.96 -3.63
C CYS A 130 1.24 9.57 -3.56
N SER A 131 1.97 9.92 -4.61
CA SER A 131 3.43 9.82 -4.65
C SER A 131 4.07 11.12 -4.16
N LEU A 132 4.92 11.01 -3.16
CA LEU A 132 5.65 12.13 -2.55
C LEU A 132 7.02 12.38 -3.20
N GLY A 133 7.39 11.55 -4.20
CA GLY A 133 8.73 11.58 -4.81
C GLY A 133 9.73 10.66 -4.10
N GLY A 134 10.82 10.34 -4.78
CA GLY A 134 11.84 9.42 -4.26
C GLY A 134 11.34 7.99 -4.00
N GLY A 135 10.27 7.57 -4.68
CA GLY A 135 9.62 6.28 -4.44
C GLY A 135 8.73 6.23 -3.19
N ARG A 136 8.64 7.31 -2.41
CA ARG A 136 7.76 7.39 -1.24
C ARG A 136 6.32 7.67 -1.63
N ILE A 137 5.40 7.08 -0.89
CA ILE A 137 3.97 7.23 -1.09
C ILE A 137 3.27 7.58 0.22
N MET A 138 2.02 8.03 0.11
CA MET A 138 1.11 8.19 1.23
C MET A 138 -0.26 7.67 0.82
N ILE A 139 -0.83 6.76 1.58
CA ILE A 139 -2.23 6.36 1.46
C ILE A 139 -3.05 7.34 2.28
N ASN A 140 -3.98 8.04 1.63
CA ASN A 140 -4.77 9.11 2.23
C ASN A 140 -6.21 8.66 2.56
N ARG A 141 -6.76 7.66 1.83
CA ARG A 141 -8.09 7.10 2.09
C ARG A 141 -8.11 5.61 1.81
N LEU A 142 -8.88 4.88 2.63
CA LEU A 142 -9.20 3.46 2.48
C LEU A 142 -10.70 3.26 2.67
N ASP A 143 -11.36 2.68 1.68
CA ASP A 143 -12.78 2.37 1.71
C ASP A 143 -13.64 3.58 2.19
N GLY A 144 -13.31 4.78 1.69
CA GLY A 144 -14.01 6.03 2.02
C GLY A 144 -13.58 6.70 3.34
N LEU A 145 -12.76 6.06 4.17
CA LEU A 145 -12.23 6.65 5.42
C LEU A 145 -10.89 7.33 5.18
N ASP A 146 -10.74 8.55 5.68
CA ASP A 146 -9.47 9.26 5.63
C ASP A 146 -8.46 8.55 6.54
N VAL A 147 -7.25 8.33 6.03
CA VAL A 147 -6.15 7.70 6.76
C VAL A 147 -4.84 8.43 6.43
N ASN A 148 -3.78 8.11 7.17
CA ASN A 148 -2.43 8.60 6.87
C ASN A 148 -1.47 7.44 7.10
N CYS A 149 -1.06 6.77 6.03
CA CYS A 149 -0.20 5.60 6.09
C CYS A 149 0.89 5.66 5.03
N SER A 150 2.14 5.65 5.46
CA SER A 150 3.30 5.62 4.56
C SER A 150 3.58 4.23 4.01
N CYS A 151 3.21 3.19 4.75
CA CYS A 151 3.55 1.79 4.47
C CYS A 151 5.07 1.58 4.24
N GLU A 152 5.92 2.33 4.95
CA GLU A 152 7.38 2.22 4.86
C GLU A 152 7.96 1.23 5.88
N ILE A 153 7.23 0.97 6.95
CA ILE A 153 7.55 0.02 8.02
C ILE A 153 6.40 -0.95 8.23
N PRO A 154 6.57 -2.04 8.99
CA PRO A 154 5.48 -2.98 9.28
C PRO A 154 4.23 -2.25 9.76
N THR A 155 3.13 -2.44 9.07
CA THR A 155 1.89 -1.68 9.31
C THR A 155 0.70 -2.62 9.44
N LEU A 156 -0.01 -2.52 10.54
CA LEU A 156 -1.27 -3.20 10.81
C LEU A 156 -2.43 -2.22 10.60
N ILE A 157 -3.40 -2.60 9.78
CA ILE A 157 -4.61 -1.83 9.52
C ILE A 157 -5.80 -2.67 9.97
N VAL A 158 -6.54 -2.16 10.95
CA VAL A 158 -7.70 -2.84 11.54
C VAL A 158 -8.94 -2.02 11.26
N HIS A 159 -9.86 -2.57 10.46
CA HIS A 159 -11.20 -2.03 10.31
C HIS A 159 -12.09 -2.62 11.40
N ASN A 160 -12.72 -1.77 12.19
CA ASN A 160 -13.55 -2.18 13.31
C ASN A 160 -14.81 -1.32 13.45
N LEU A 161 -15.77 -1.79 14.23
CA LEU A 161 -16.86 -0.95 14.71
C LEU A 161 -16.31 0.05 15.74
N ASP A 162 -16.79 1.30 15.71
CA ASP A 162 -16.38 2.34 16.67
C ASP A 162 -17.02 2.09 18.05
N GLN A 163 -16.43 1.14 18.79
CA GLN A 163 -16.88 0.69 20.11
C GLN A 163 -15.70 0.70 21.11
N PRO A 164 -15.99 0.87 22.42
CA PRO A 164 -14.97 0.76 23.46
C PRO A 164 -14.34 -0.63 23.49
N GLY A 165 -13.01 -0.68 23.72
CA GLY A 165 -12.28 -1.93 23.93
C GLY A 165 -11.30 -2.25 22.80
N HIS A 166 -11.64 -2.08 21.53
CA HIS A 166 -10.83 -2.53 20.40
C HIS A 166 -9.39 -1.97 20.39
N VAL A 167 -9.21 -0.68 20.74
CA VAL A 167 -7.86 -0.11 20.86
C VAL A 167 -7.06 -0.84 21.95
N ALA A 168 -7.69 -1.11 23.11
CA ALA A 168 -7.02 -1.82 24.20
C ALA A 168 -6.67 -3.26 23.83
N GLU A 169 -7.55 -3.97 23.15
CA GLU A 169 -7.33 -5.35 22.68
C GLU A 169 -6.13 -5.43 21.72
N VAL A 170 -6.12 -4.57 20.69
CA VAL A 170 -5.03 -4.52 19.71
C VAL A 170 -3.70 -4.15 20.38
N THR A 171 -3.67 -3.08 21.18
CA THR A 171 -2.42 -2.63 21.82
C THR A 171 -1.93 -3.61 22.89
N SER A 172 -2.82 -4.27 23.63
CA SER A 172 -2.45 -5.31 24.59
C SER A 172 -1.83 -6.53 23.89
N MET A 173 -2.41 -6.95 22.75
CA MET A 173 -1.84 -8.04 21.96
C MET A 173 -0.42 -7.69 21.48
N LEU A 174 -0.22 -6.47 20.93
CA LEU A 174 1.10 -6.01 20.48
C LEU A 174 2.11 -6.01 21.63
N ALA A 175 1.71 -5.52 22.81
CA ALA A 175 2.55 -5.52 24.01
C ALA A 175 2.95 -6.95 24.44
N HIS A 176 2.01 -7.91 24.44
CA HIS A 176 2.29 -9.31 24.74
C HIS A 176 3.25 -9.97 23.74
N LYS A 177 3.27 -9.49 22.51
CA LYS A 177 4.21 -9.95 21.47
C LYS A 177 5.52 -9.18 21.46
N SER A 178 5.72 -8.27 22.39
CA SER A 178 6.91 -7.39 22.47
C SER A 178 7.12 -6.56 21.20
N VAL A 179 6.03 -6.18 20.54
CA VAL A 179 6.05 -5.31 19.36
C VAL A 179 5.89 -3.86 19.80
N ASN A 180 6.85 -3.04 19.44
CA ASN A 180 6.83 -1.60 19.72
C ASN A 180 6.03 -0.86 18.65
N ILE A 181 5.15 0.05 19.11
CA ILE A 181 4.34 0.91 18.24
C ILE A 181 5.14 2.18 17.95
N ALA A 182 5.51 2.39 16.69
CA ALA A 182 6.19 3.60 16.23
C ALA A 182 5.20 4.76 16.04
N ASN A 183 4.03 4.46 15.48
CA ASN A 183 2.94 5.42 15.30
C ASN A 183 1.60 4.70 15.34
N MET A 184 0.57 5.38 15.83
CA MET A 184 -0.79 4.85 15.84
C MET A 184 -1.79 5.95 15.57
N SER A 185 -2.73 5.69 14.68
CA SER A 185 -3.81 6.61 14.34
C SER A 185 -5.14 5.87 14.28
N LEU A 186 -6.21 6.53 14.75
CA LEU A 186 -7.57 6.02 14.70
C LEU A 186 -8.44 7.01 13.96
N TYR A 187 -9.10 6.54 12.91
CA TYR A 187 -10.02 7.29 12.09
C TYR A 187 -11.42 6.68 12.17
N ARG A 188 -12.45 7.49 12.08
CA ARG A 188 -13.84 7.02 12.06
C ARG A 188 -14.70 7.90 11.18
N ASP A 189 -15.76 7.33 10.61
CA ASP A 189 -16.75 8.06 9.83
C ASP A 189 -17.65 8.89 10.75
N LYS A 190 -18.15 8.27 11.81
CA LYS A 190 -19.03 8.87 12.84
C LYS A 190 -18.97 8.04 14.12
N ARG A 191 -19.43 8.63 15.21
CA ARG A 191 -19.55 7.93 16.50
C ARG A 191 -20.43 6.69 16.38
N GLY A 192 -19.90 5.53 16.78
CA GLY A 192 -20.58 4.23 16.70
C GLY A 192 -20.70 3.65 15.30
N GLY A 193 -20.03 4.23 14.30
CA GLY A 193 -19.98 3.75 12.92
C GLY A 193 -18.78 2.87 12.64
N SER A 194 -18.17 3.05 11.46
CA SER A 194 -16.94 2.36 11.07
C SER A 194 -15.71 3.12 11.52
N ALA A 195 -14.69 2.40 11.96
CA ALA A 195 -13.39 2.95 12.30
C ALA A 195 -12.27 2.18 11.61
N VAL A 196 -11.15 2.86 11.38
CA VAL A 196 -9.89 2.28 10.90
C VAL A 196 -8.79 2.67 11.86
N MET A 197 -8.11 1.67 12.40
CA MET A 197 -6.92 1.83 13.21
C MET A 197 -5.71 1.50 12.33
N VAL A 198 -4.78 2.43 12.22
CA VAL A 198 -3.49 2.25 11.52
C VAL A 198 -2.41 2.22 12.57
N VAL A 199 -1.66 1.13 12.65
CA VAL A 199 -0.57 0.94 13.61
C VAL A 199 0.71 0.63 12.85
N GLU A 200 1.66 1.54 12.88
CA GLU A 200 3.01 1.37 12.32
C GLU A 200 3.94 0.87 13.42
N MET A 201 4.73 -0.16 13.15
CA MET A 201 5.48 -0.91 14.16
C MET A 201 6.95 -1.04 13.81
N ASP A 202 7.81 -1.14 14.84
CA ASP A 202 9.24 -1.32 14.64
C ASP A 202 9.62 -2.78 14.31
N GLN A 203 8.78 -3.74 14.71
CA GLN A 203 9.01 -5.17 14.50
C GLN A 203 7.87 -5.80 13.69
N PRO A 204 8.16 -6.86 12.91
CA PRO A 204 7.12 -7.62 12.23
C PRO A 204 6.18 -8.33 13.21
N LEU A 205 4.93 -8.50 12.81
CA LEU A 205 3.90 -9.15 13.61
C LEU A 205 3.81 -10.65 13.24
N PRO A 206 3.81 -11.57 14.22
CA PRO A 206 3.60 -12.99 13.98
C PRO A 206 2.23 -13.27 13.35
N LYS A 207 2.17 -14.24 12.43
CA LYS A 207 0.97 -14.61 11.69
C LYS A 207 -0.21 -14.99 12.59
N GLU A 208 0.05 -15.71 13.67
CA GLU A 208 -0.97 -16.13 14.64
C GLU A 208 -1.68 -14.93 15.30
N SER A 209 -0.99 -13.79 15.38
CA SER A 209 -1.58 -12.55 15.91
C SER A 209 -2.63 -11.96 14.97
N LEU A 210 -2.42 -12.08 13.65
CA LEU A 210 -3.38 -11.64 12.64
C LEU A 210 -4.64 -12.49 12.68
N GLU A 211 -4.47 -13.81 12.74
CA GLU A 211 -5.57 -14.76 12.84
C GLU A 211 -6.41 -14.53 14.12
N TRP A 212 -5.75 -14.24 15.25
CA TRP A 212 -6.45 -13.90 16.48
C TRP A 212 -7.27 -12.61 16.36
N LEU A 213 -6.69 -11.56 15.76
CA LEU A 213 -7.40 -10.29 15.55
C LEU A 213 -8.65 -10.44 14.67
N GLU A 214 -8.57 -11.24 13.61
CA GLU A 214 -9.69 -11.49 12.69
C GLU A 214 -10.90 -12.15 13.36
N HIS A 215 -10.68 -12.84 14.48
CA HIS A 215 -11.74 -13.51 15.24
C HIS A 215 -12.34 -12.67 16.37
N LEU A 216 -11.83 -11.45 16.62
CA LEU A 216 -12.41 -10.59 17.65
C LEU A 216 -13.76 -10.01 17.21
N GLU A 217 -14.71 -10.00 18.14
CA GLU A 217 -16.02 -9.38 17.90
C GLU A 217 -15.84 -7.89 17.57
N GLY A 218 -16.55 -7.39 16.55
CA GLY A 218 -16.47 -6.00 16.11
C GLY A 218 -15.28 -5.67 15.22
N ILE A 219 -14.33 -6.59 15.01
CA ILE A 219 -13.29 -6.46 13.96
C ILE A 219 -13.91 -6.91 12.64
N VAL A 220 -13.86 -6.04 11.64
CA VAL A 220 -14.45 -6.26 10.32
C VAL A 220 -13.42 -6.81 9.34
N LYS A 221 -12.18 -6.30 9.42
CA LYS A 221 -11.10 -6.68 8.51
C LYS A 221 -9.76 -6.35 9.15
N VAL A 222 -8.80 -7.24 9.00
CA VAL A 222 -7.41 -7.02 9.35
C VAL A 222 -6.57 -7.06 8.08
N THR A 223 -5.66 -6.11 7.93
CA THR A 223 -4.68 -6.10 6.85
C THR A 223 -3.31 -5.80 7.46
N TYR A 224 -2.34 -6.60 7.10
CA TYR A 224 -0.96 -6.43 7.55
C TYR A 224 -0.05 -6.26 6.34
N ILE A 225 0.81 -5.26 6.39
CA ILE A 225 1.81 -4.97 5.38
C ILE A 225 3.17 -5.06 6.04
N ASN A 226 4.00 -5.97 5.57
CA ASN A 226 5.41 -6.04 5.92
C ASN A 226 6.24 -5.83 4.65
N VAL A 227 6.85 -4.67 4.52
CA VAL A 227 7.69 -4.32 3.36
C VAL A 227 9.10 -4.90 3.46
N THR A 228 9.48 -5.44 4.63
CA THR A 228 10.78 -6.06 4.86
C THR A 228 10.82 -7.55 4.50
N GLU A 229 9.69 -8.23 4.45
CA GLU A 229 9.57 -9.65 4.08
C GLU A 229 9.61 -9.93 2.56
N GLY A 230 9.91 -8.95 1.77
CA GLY A 230 9.89 -9.09 0.31
C GLY A 230 11.12 -9.74 -0.31
N GLU A 231 11.99 -10.40 0.42
CA GLU A 231 13.15 -11.14 -0.12
C GLU A 231 12.98 -12.66 -0.12
N GLU A 232 11.96 -13.22 0.54
CA GLU A 232 11.80 -14.68 0.68
C GLU A 232 10.51 -15.28 0.08
N ASP A 233 9.50 -14.49 -0.31
CA ASP A 233 8.20 -15.00 -0.79
C ASP A 233 8.13 -15.29 -2.31
N ASP A 234 9.21 -15.19 -3.05
CA ASP A 234 9.24 -15.51 -4.50
C ASP A 234 9.59 -16.98 -4.81
N VAL A 235 9.53 -17.88 -3.80
CA VAL A 235 9.71 -19.32 -4.00
C VAL A 235 8.54 -20.08 -3.43
N LEU A 236 7.42 -20.11 -4.15
CA LEU A 236 6.51 -21.28 -4.21
C LEU A 236 5.55 -21.12 -5.39
#